data_76a320e93db16af1f5074477c1486cff
#
_entry.id   76a320e93db16af1f5074477c1486cff
#
_cell.length_a   1.000
_cell.length_b   1.000
_cell.length_c   1.000
_cell.angle_alpha   90.00
_cell.angle_beta   90.00
_cell.angle_gamma   90.00
#
_symmetry.space_group_name_H-M   'P 1'
#
loop_
_entity.id
_entity.type
_entity.pdbx_description
1 polymer ?
#
loop_
_entity_poly.entity_id
_entity_poly.type
_entity_poly.pdbx_seq_one_letter_code
_entity_poly.pdbx_strand_id
1 'polypeptide(L)'
;QRRIRGRFVLGPEYQGSWGVTHGGIIAVLVDEAMGKLARFHQVKAVTAELRIEYLRPTPVEQEIVVEAEQTRREGRNLFHRAEIRSAAGEVLVRAEGRFVIIAPGR
;
A
#
# COMPACT_ATOMS: atom_id res chain seq x y z
N GLN A 1 -12.43 11.09 7.12
CA GLN A 1 -11.09 10.82 6.61
C GLN A 1 -10.98 9.36 6.16
N ARG A 2 -10.39 9.12 4.99
CA ARG A 2 -10.32 7.81 4.36
C ARG A 2 -9.06 7.10 4.80
N ARG A 3 -9.23 5.98 5.50
CA ARG A 3 -8.11 5.21 6.05
C ARG A 3 -8.45 3.73 6.09
N ILE A 4 -7.48 2.89 5.80
CA ILE A 4 -7.60 1.44 5.97
C ILE A 4 -6.38 0.92 6.72
N ARG A 5 -6.56 -0.24 7.35
CA ARG A 5 -5.50 -0.92 8.08
C ARG A 5 -5.76 -2.41 8.03
N GLY A 6 -4.72 -3.20 7.79
CA GLY A 6 -4.81 -4.65 7.79
C GLY A 6 -3.56 -5.30 8.35
N ARG A 7 -3.70 -6.52 8.85
CA ARG A 7 -2.60 -7.34 9.35
C ARG A 7 -2.43 -8.51 8.42
N PHE A 8 -1.17 -8.84 8.12
CA PHE A 8 -0.85 -9.88 7.16
C PHE A 8 0.35 -10.69 7.63
N VAL A 9 0.40 -11.94 7.20
CA VAL A 9 1.60 -12.77 7.30
C VAL A 9 1.87 -13.25 5.88
N LEU A 10 2.99 -12.80 5.30
CA LEU A 10 3.37 -13.22 3.96
C LEU A 10 4.09 -14.55 4.03
N GLY A 11 3.67 -15.50 3.20
CA GLY A 11 4.26 -16.82 3.17
C GLY A 11 5.66 -16.82 2.56
N PRO A 12 6.41 -17.94 2.73
CA PRO A 12 7.77 -18.04 2.24
C PRO A 12 7.87 -18.01 0.72
N GLU A 13 6.77 -18.27 0.01
CA GLU A 13 6.73 -18.18 -1.46
C GLU A 13 6.98 -16.77 -1.97
N TYR A 14 6.81 -15.75 -1.14
CA TYR A 14 7.06 -14.36 -1.51
C TYR A 14 8.47 -13.87 -1.19
N GLN A 15 9.33 -14.80 -0.79
CA GLN A 15 10.69 -14.49 -0.44
C GLN A 15 11.52 -14.13 -1.69
N GLY A 16 12.18 -12.98 -1.66
CA GLY A 16 13.14 -12.59 -2.68
C GLY A 16 14.56 -12.98 -2.25
N SER A 17 15.00 -12.42 -1.13
CA SER A 17 16.23 -12.84 -0.46
C SER A 17 15.87 -13.63 0.77
N TRP A 18 16.85 -14.30 1.39
CA TRP A 18 16.59 -15.15 2.55
C TRP A 18 15.83 -14.39 3.65
N GLY A 19 14.65 -14.88 3.98
CA GLY A 19 13.81 -14.33 5.05
C GLY A 19 13.16 -12.98 4.73
N VAL A 20 13.38 -12.44 3.53
CA VAL A 20 12.92 -11.08 3.15
C VAL A 20 11.95 -11.17 1.99
N THR A 21 10.83 -10.46 2.10
CA THR A 21 9.83 -10.39 1.05
C THR A 21 10.38 -9.69 -0.19
N HIS A 22 10.08 -10.24 -1.36
CA HIS A 22 10.45 -9.65 -2.65
C HIS A 22 9.88 -8.23 -2.78
N GLY A 23 10.72 -7.28 -3.27
CA GLY A 23 10.31 -5.88 -3.39
C GLY A 23 9.09 -5.65 -4.27
N GLY A 24 8.92 -6.45 -5.33
CA GLY A 24 7.75 -6.37 -6.18
C GLY A 24 6.47 -6.77 -5.47
N ILE A 25 6.53 -7.71 -4.55
CA ILE A 25 5.38 -8.11 -3.73
C ILE A 25 5.00 -6.96 -2.79
N ILE A 26 5.99 -6.29 -2.22
CA ILE A 26 5.75 -5.10 -1.39
C ILE A 26 5.05 -4.02 -2.21
N ALA A 27 5.49 -3.80 -3.44
CA ALA A 27 4.87 -2.82 -4.33
C ALA A 27 3.40 -3.14 -4.60
N VAL A 28 3.08 -4.40 -4.87
CA VAL A 28 1.70 -4.85 -5.06
C VAL A 28 0.89 -4.60 -3.78
N LEU A 29 1.45 -4.92 -2.63
CA LEU A 29 0.73 -4.80 -1.36
C LEU A 29 0.34 -3.36 -1.05
N VAL A 30 1.28 -2.40 -1.20
CA VAL A 30 0.97 -0.99 -0.95
C VAL A 30 0.06 -0.41 -2.03
N ASP A 31 0.24 -0.80 -3.29
CA ASP A 31 -0.62 -0.35 -4.38
C ASP A 31 -2.06 -0.80 -4.15
N GLU A 32 -2.26 -2.06 -3.79
CA GLU A 32 -3.58 -2.61 -3.48
C GLU A 32 -4.21 -1.91 -2.28
N ALA A 33 -3.44 -1.64 -1.24
CA ALA A 33 -3.94 -0.96 -0.04
C ALA A 33 -4.43 0.44 -0.38
N MET A 34 -3.64 1.20 -1.15
CA MET A 34 -4.02 2.55 -1.55
C MET A 34 -5.18 2.53 -2.55
N GLY A 35 -5.20 1.55 -3.45
CA GLY A 35 -6.26 1.42 -4.44
C GLY A 35 -7.63 1.19 -3.83
N LYS A 36 -7.70 0.50 -2.70
CA LYS A 36 -8.97 0.28 -2.00
C LYS A 36 -9.61 1.56 -1.51
N LEU A 37 -8.82 2.61 -1.27
CA LEU A 37 -9.35 3.90 -0.82
C LEU A 37 -10.24 4.54 -1.89
N ALA A 38 -9.98 4.31 -3.16
CA ALA A 38 -10.82 4.84 -4.24
C ALA A 38 -12.24 4.29 -4.17
N ARG A 39 -12.42 3.09 -3.66
CA ARG A 39 -13.74 2.47 -3.55
C ARG A 39 -14.66 3.22 -2.60
N PHE A 40 -14.10 3.93 -1.62
CA PHE A 40 -14.91 4.76 -0.73
C PHE A 40 -15.56 5.93 -1.45
N HIS A 41 -15.02 6.33 -2.60
CA HIS A 41 -15.58 7.37 -3.44
C HIS A 41 -16.53 6.82 -4.49
N GLN A 42 -16.67 5.50 -4.57
CA GLN A 42 -17.47 4.84 -5.60
C GLN A 42 -17.03 5.26 -7.01
N VAL A 43 -15.72 5.32 -7.21
CA VAL A 43 -15.13 5.68 -8.50
C VAL A 43 -14.16 4.60 -8.95
N LYS A 44 -13.92 4.56 -10.25
CA LYS A 44 -12.87 3.72 -10.82
C LYS A 44 -11.65 4.59 -11.02
N ALA A 45 -10.55 4.21 -10.39
CA ALA A 45 -9.29 4.93 -10.49
C ALA A 45 -8.16 3.98 -10.83
N VAL A 46 -7.15 4.50 -11.50
CA VAL A 46 -5.96 3.74 -11.88
C VAL A 46 -4.73 4.40 -11.27
N THR A 47 -3.71 3.59 -10.99
CA THR A 47 -2.45 4.08 -10.47
C THR A 47 -1.72 4.86 -11.56
N ALA A 48 -1.44 6.12 -11.32
CA ALA A 48 -0.67 6.97 -12.24
C ALA A 48 0.79 7.10 -11.81
N GLU A 49 1.02 7.19 -10.50
CA GLU A 49 2.37 7.26 -9.94
C GLU A 49 2.43 6.48 -8.65
N LEU A 50 3.53 5.79 -8.44
CA LEU A 50 3.77 5.04 -7.22
C LEU A 50 5.22 5.24 -6.83
N ARG A 51 5.44 5.76 -5.62
CA ARG A 51 6.76 5.94 -5.05
C ARG A 51 6.87 5.11 -3.78
N ILE A 52 7.89 4.31 -3.68
CA ILE A 52 8.10 3.41 -2.55
C ILE A 52 9.50 3.60 -2.00
N GLU A 53 9.60 3.77 -0.68
CA GLU A 53 10.86 3.76 0.04
C GLU A 53 10.93 2.49 0.87
N TYR A 54 11.92 1.68 0.58
CA TYR A 54 12.21 0.45 1.31
C TYR A 54 13.19 0.81 2.42
N LEU A 55 12.67 1.09 3.61
CA LEU A 55 13.48 1.58 4.72
C LEU A 55 14.18 0.43 5.44
N ARG A 56 13.51 -0.69 5.57
CA ARG A 56 14.03 -1.89 6.23
C ARG A 56 13.46 -3.12 5.54
N PRO A 57 14.14 -4.27 5.63
CA PRO A 57 13.61 -5.51 5.05
C PRO A 57 12.26 -5.87 5.66
N THR A 58 11.32 -6.28 4.82
CA THR A 58 10.02 -6.77 5.27
C THR A 58 10.09 -8.29 5.38
N PRO A 59 9.92 -8.85 6.59
CA PRO A 59 10.11 -10.29 6.79
C PRO A 59 8.96 -11.09 6.18
N VAL A 60 9.26 -12.33 5.76
CA VAL A 60 8.23 -13.34 5.52
C VAL A 60 7.97 -14.07 6.82
N GLU A 61 6.78 -14.70 6.92
CA GLU A 61 6.38 -15.55 8.05
C GLU A 61 6.29 -14.82 9.39
N GLN A 62 6.22 -13.50 9.37
CA GLN A 62 6.00 -12.69 10.57
C GLN A 62 4.87 -11.71 10.28
N GLU A 63 4.14 -11.33 11.31
CA GLU A 63 3.04 -10.37 11.15
C GLU A 63 3.57 -9.00 10.78
N ILE A 64 2.93 -8.40 9.78
CA ILE A 64 3.14 -7.00 9.40
C ILE A 64 1.80 -6.29 9.41
N VAL A 65 1.85 -4.97 9.56
CA VAL A 65 0.66 -4.11 9.54
C VAL A 65 0.79 -3.19 8.34
N VAL A 66 -0.23 -3.16 7.49
CA VAL A 66 -0.31 -2.28 6.34
C VAL A 66 -1.38 -1.23 6.61
N GLU A 67 -1.02 0.04 6.48
CA GLU A 67 -1.92 1.16 6.67
C GLU A 67 -1.89 2.04 5.43
N ALA A 68 -3.04 2.58 5.04
CA ALA A 68 -3.12 3.53 3.95
C ALA A 68 -4.17 4.58 4.26
N GLU A 69 -3.93 5.82 3.81
CA GLU A 69 -4.90 6.89 3.98
C GLU A 69 -4.83 7.84 2.79
N GLN A 70 -5.97 8.48 2.52
CA GLN A 70 -6.01 9.53 1.52
C GLN A 70 -5.52 10.82 2.16
N THR A 71 -4.57 11.48 1.48
CA THR A 71 -4.00 12.72 1.98
C THR A 71 -4.68 13.95 1.39
N ARG A 72 -5.10 13.88 0.11
CA ARG A 72 -5.83 14.96 -0.54
C ARG A 72 -6.45 14.50 -1.84
N ARG A 73 -7.29 15.35 -2.40
CA ARG A 73 -7.86 15.17 -3.73
C ARG A 73 -7.77 16.49 -4.49
N GLU A 74 -7.36 16.41 -5.76
CA GLU A 74 -7.32 17.56 -6.66
C GLU A 74 -7.95 17.15 -7.99
N GLY A 75 -9.17 17.58 -8.22
CA GLY A 75 -9.91 17.20 -9.42
C GLY A 75 -10.08 15.68 -9.50
N ARG A 76 -9.51 15.08 -10.54
CA ARG A 76 -9.54 13.64 -10.74
C ARG A 76 -8.40 12.90 -10.06
N ASN A 77 -7.50 13.61 -9.38
CA ASN A 77 -6.34 13.04 -8.74
C ASN A 77 -6.63 12.77 -7.28
N LEU A 78 -6.44 11.51 -6.88
CA LEU A 78 -6.50 11.09 -5.47
C LEU A 78 -5.08 10.82 -5.02
N PHE A 79 -4.68 11.47 -3.93
CA PHE A 79 -3.34 11.28 -3.36
C PHE A 79 -3.47 10.45 -2.09
N HIS A 80 -2.71 9.39 -2.04
CA HIS A 80 -2.71 8.43 -0.93
C HIS A 80 -1.30 8.23 -0.43
N ARG A 81 -1.20 7.80 0.82
CA ARG A 81 0.06 7.29 1.37
C ARG A 81 -0.20 5.97 2.08
N ALA A 82 0.84 5.17 2.19
CA ALA A 82 0.78 3.89 2.88
C ALA A 82 2.07 3.66 3.65
N GLU A 83 1.97 2.84 4.69
CA GLU A 83 3.12 2.37 5.44
C GLU A 83 2.94 0.90 5.72
N ILE A 84 4.06 0.18 5.75
CA ILE A 84 4.11 -1.18 6.27
C ILE A 84 4.96 -1.10 7.53
N ARG A 85 4.42 -1.65 8.63
CA ARG A 85 5.10 -1.69 9.93
C ARG A 85 5.27 -3.13 10.37
N SER A 86 6.32 -3.37 11.13
CA SER A 86 6.48 -4.63 11.83
C SER A 86 5.45 -4.73 12.94
N ALA A 87 5.28 -5.93 13.52
CA ALA A 87 4.40 -6.13 14.66
C ALA A 87 4.81 -5.25 15.86
N ALA A 88 6.09 -4.91 15.96
CA ALA A 88 6.61 -4.02 17.02
C ALA A 88 6.38 -2.54 16.71
N GLY A 89 5.83 -2.20 15.55
CA GLY A 89 5.52 -0.82 15.18
C GLY A 89 6.62 -0.09 14.41
N GLU A 90 7.69 -0.78 14.04
CA GLU A 90 8.77 -0.19 13.27
C GLU A 90 8.33 0.00 11.81
N VAL A 91 8.58 1.18 11.24
CA VAL A 91 8.24 1.46 9.85
C VAL A 91 9.25 0.78 8.93
N LEU A 92 8.76 -0.13 8.11
CA LEU A 92 9.58 -0.90 7.17
C LEU A 92 9.55 -0.30 5.77
N VAL A 93 8.38 0.23 5.37
CA VAL A 93 8.16 0.76 4.02
C VAL A 93 7.26 1.98 4.12
N ARG A 94 7.58 3.00 3.31
CA ARG A 94 6.68 4.13 3.07
C ARG A 94 6.39 4.23 1.60
N ALA A 95 5.15 4.56 1.28
CA ALA A 95 4.73 4.72 -0.11
C ALA A 95 3.81 5.92 -0.26
N GLU A 96 3.88 6.52 -1.45
CA GLU A 96 2.96 7.56 -1.88
C GLU A 96 2.44 7.17 -3.26
N GLY A 97 1.16 7.41 -3.51
CA GLY A 97 0.56 7.10 -4.78
C GLY A 97 -0.39 8.18 -5.24
N ARG A 98 -0.39 8.41 -6.55
CA ARG A 98 -1.39 9.26 -7.19
C ARG A 98 -2.24 8.38 -8.08
N PHE A 99 -3.53 8.41 -7.84
CA PHE A 99 -4.52 7.62 -8.56
C PHE A 99 -5.43 8.56 -9.33
N VAL A 100 -5.70 8.24 -10.57
CA VAL A 100 -6.53 9.09 -11.44
C VAL A 100 -7.89 8.44 -11.64
N ILE A 101 -8.93 9.20 -11.34
CA ILE A 101 -10.31 8.77 -11.55
C ILE A 101 -10.58 8.77 -13.06
N ILE A 102 -10.99 7.62 -13.58
CA ILE A 102 -11.27 7.47 -15.01
C ILE A 102 -12.76 7.28 -15.29
N ALA A 103 -13.53 6.87 -14.30
CA ALA A 103 -14.97 6.66 -14.47
C ALA A 103 -15.63 6.55 -13.11
N PRO A 104 -16.98 6.77 -13.03
CA PRO A 104 -17.74 6.39 -11.84
C PRO A 104 -17.62 4.90 -11.62
N GLY A 105 -17.52 4.49 -10.35
CA GLY A 105 -17.52 3.09 -9.96
C GLY A 105 -18.90 2.64 -9.50
N ARG A 106 -18.94 1.40 -9.02
CA ARG A 106 -20.18 0.81 -8.48
C ARG A 106 -19.94 0.11 -7.17
#